data_2fd804668b84de69b327d8bc377334c9
#
_entry.id   2fd804668b84de69b327d8bc377334c9
#
_cell.length_a   1.000
_cell.length_b   1.000
_cell.length_c   1.000
_cell.angle_alpha   90.00
_cell.angle_beta   90.00
_cell.angle_gamma   90.00
#
_symmetry.space_group_name_H-M   'P 1'
#
loop_
_entity.id
_entity.type
_entity.pdbx_description
1 polymer ?
#
loop_
_entity_poly.entity_id
_entity_poly.type
_entity_poly.pdbx_seq_one_letter_code
_entity_poly.pdbx_strand_id
1 'polypeptide(L)'
;LDPALPVAYVVLQHVSPTHKSMLVDILSRETRLRVTRLESLQRPEAGVIYVVPANTNATIKEGVFYTTPALPHVVPKPSINDFFVSLATDAHEASVGIVLSGTGSDGTAGLRAILAAGGVTMVQTPESAKYDGMPQSAIDAGVIDYILNVEEMASRLAKLARLECASLEGNQIEVPRRLLELLKERRQLDFSGYKQGTLSRRIRRRLIATNVTDMNQYLALAESEPAELEQLGRDILISVTAFFRDTSAFEALEKAVRHMVEQVDNTPLRIWVAGCATGEEAYSIALLIAEAKRILSSQVVVQIFATDIDEDALEIARRGRYLGAALEALPKPMLERYFVKNDHTFEVNKILRDMIVFAKHNLVDAPPFL
;
A
#
# COMPACT_ATOMS: atom_id res chain seq x y z
N LEU A 1 -11.22 -17.50 16.48
CA LEU A 1 -11.93 -17.15 15.24
C LEU A 1 -13.31 -17.82 15.22
N ASP A 2 -14.34 -17.15 14.70
CA ASP A 2 -15.73 -17.63 14.63
C ASP A 2 -15.92 -18.42 13.32
N PRO A 3 -16.30 -19.72 13.38
CA PRO A 3 -16.51 -20.55 12.19
C PRO A 3 -17.70 -20.12 11.31
N ALA A 4 -18.64 -19.37 11.86
CA ALA A 4 -19.81 -18.91 11.13
C ALA A 4 -19.56 -17.68 10.24
N LEU A 5 -18.37 -17.09 10.32
CA LEU A 5 -18.03 -15.95 9.49
C LEU A 5 -17.75 -16.38 8.06
N PRO A 6 -18.23 -15.64 7.06
CA PRO A 6 -17.99 -15.91 5.63
C PRO A 6 -16.59 -15.46 5.20
N VAL A 7 -15.57 -15.85 5.95
CA VAL A 7 -14.17 -15.44 5.76
C VAL A 7 -13.29 -16.66 5.55
N ALA A 8 -12.43 -16.61 4.56
CA ALA A 8 -11.29 -17.51 4.39
C ALA A 8 -10.06 -16.89 5.03
N TYR A 9 -9.23 -17.70 5.67
CA TYR A 9 -8.02 -17.24 6.34
C TYR A 9 -6.80 -17.81 5.65
N VAL A 10 -5.79 -16.98 5.40
CA VAL A 10 -4.50 -17.44 4.86
C VAL A 10 -3.39 -17.08 5.82
N VAL A 11 -2.61 -18.08 6.21
CA VAL A 11 -1.50 -17.92 7.15
C VAL A 11 -0.18 -18.08 6.40
N LEU A 12 0.61 -17.00 6.41
CA LEU A 12 1.97 -16.96 5.89
C LEU A 12 2.93 -16.85 7.09
N GLN A 13 3.87 -17.76 7.18
CA GLN A 13 4.90 -17.72 8.22
C GLN A 13 6.26 -17.91 7.59
N HIS A 14 7.20 -17.01 7.91
CA HIS A 14 8.60 -17.21 7.55
C HIS A 14 9.15 -18.42 8.27
N VAL A 15 9.51 -19.45 7.52
CA VAL A 15 10.07 -20.69 8.06
C VAL A 15 11.42 -20.99 7.43
N SER A 16 12.31 -21.56 8.23
CA SER A 16 13.58 -22.07 7.70
C SER A 16 13.34 -23.12 6.61
N PRO A 17 14.03 -23.04 5.47
CA PRO A 17 13.87 -23.99 4.37
C PRO A 17 14.18 -25.44 4.74
N THR A 18 14.89 -25.66 5.84
CA THR A 18 15.35 -26.99 6.29
C THR A 18 14.39 -27.68 7.27
N HIS A 19 13.37 -26.98 7.76
CA HIS A 19 12.44 -27.53 8.75
C HIS A 19 11.05 -27.76 8.17
N LYS A 20 10.49 -28.94 8.41
CA LYS A 20 9.10 -29.24 8.08
C LYS A 20 8.19 -28.43 9.01
N SER A 21 7.37 -27.57 8.46
CA SER A 21 6.39 -26.81 9.25
C SER A 21 5.33 -27.75 9.83
N MET A 22 5.14 -27.68 11.15
CA MET A 22 4.06 -28.36 11.87
C MET A 22 2.85 -27.43 12.11
N LEU A 23 2.81 -26.28 11.45
CA LEU A 23 1.81 -25.25 11.72
C LEU A 23 0.38 -25.72 11.46
N VAL A 24 0.17 -26.55 10.43
CA VAL A 24 -1.15 -27.16 10.16
C VAL A 24 -1.59 -28.01 11.35
N ASP A 25 -0.72 -28.87 11.87
CA ASP A 25 -1.04 -29.76 12.99
C ASP A 25 -1.28 -28.97 14.29
N ILE A 26 -0.51 -27.91 14.52
CA ILE A 26 -0.66 -27.03 15.69
C ILE A 26 -1.99 -26.29 15.60
N LEU A 27 -2.26 -25.59 14.52
CA LEU A 27 -3.50 -24.82 14.35
C LEU A 27 -4.74 -25.72 14.38
N SER A 28 -4.67 -26.93 13.80
CA SER A 28 -5.82 -27.89 13.82
C SER A 28 -6.20 -28.31 15.23
N ARG A 29 -5.29 -28.25 16.22
CA ARG A 29 -5.59 -28.57 17.62
C ARG A 29 -6.15 -27.37 18.38
N GLU A 30 -5.81 -26.16 17.97
CA GLU A 30 -6.14 -24.91 18.67
C GLU A 30 -7.44 -24.24 18.15
N THR A 31 -7.99 -24.71 17.04
CA THR A 31 -9.21 -24.12 16.45
C THR A 31 -10.24 -25.15 16.04
N ARG A 32 -11.50 -24.71 15.97
CA ARG A 32 -12.61 -25.50 15.38
C ARG A 32 -12.72 -25.33 13.87
N LEU A 33 -11.98 -24.41 13.28
CA LEU A 33 -11.93 -24.18 11.83
C LEU A 33 -11.21 -25.33 11.15
N ARG A 34 -11.59 -25.64 9.93
CA ARG A 34 -10.82 -26.56 9.09
C ARG A 34 -9.47 -25.92 8.74
N VAL A 35 -8.37 -26.58 9.07
CA VAL A 35 -7.03 -26.13 8.73
C VAL A 35 -6.47 -27.05 7.65
N THR A 36 -5.98 -26.47 6.57
CA THR A 36 -5.39 -27.23 5.46
C THR A 36 -4.16 -26.52 4.90
N ARG A 37 -3.35 -27.26 4.16
CA ARG A 37 -2.28 -26.69 3.36
C ARG A 37 -2.86 -25.95 2.17
N LEU A 38 -2.33 -24.79 1.84
CA LEU A 38 -2.69 -24.07 0.63
C LEU A 38 -2.11 -24.80 -0.59
N GLU A 39 -3.00 -25.11 -1.54
CA GLU A 39 -2.64 -25.76 -2.80
C GLU A 39 -2.94 -24.85 -3.98
N SER A 40 -2.19 -25.01 -5.07
CA SER A 40 -2.41 -24.26 -6.30
C SER A 40 -3.72 -24.68 -6.97
N LEU A 41 -4.39 -23.72 -7.60
CA LEU A 41 -5.69 -23.86 -8.28
C LEU A 41 -6.87 -24.13 -7.34
N GLN A 42 -6.67 -23.96 -6.04
CA GLN A 42 -7.74 -24.08 -5.02
C GLN A 42 -8.46 -22.74 -4.88
N ARG A 43 -9.78 -22.78 -4.68
CA ARG A 43 -10.57 -21.60 -4.31
C ARG A 43 -10.68 -21.47 -2.80
N PRO A 44 -10.62 -20.24 -2.24
CA PRO A 44 -10.87 -20.03 -0.81
C PRO A 44 -12.32 -20.38 -0.45
N GLU A 45 -12.48 -21.12 0.65
CA GLU A 45 -13.77 -21.46 1.24
C GLU A 45 -13.93 -20.76 2.59
N ALA A 46 -15.11 -20.25 2.89
CA ALA A 46 -15.42 -19.66 4.18
C ALA A 46 -15.21 -20.66 5.33
N GLY A 47 -14.70 -20.19 6.47
CA GLY A 47 -14.43 -21.02 7.64
C GLY A 47 -13.22 -21.95 7.49
N VAL A 48 -12.35 -21.70 6.53
CA VAL A 48 -11.12 -22.49 6.32
C VAL A 48 -9.88 -21.66 6.54
N ILE A 49 -8.88 -22.23 7.22
CA ILE A 49 -7.54 -21.69 7.37
C ILE A 49 -6.59 -22.41 6.40
N TYR A 50 -6.03 -21.66 5.49
CA TYR A 50 -5.03 -22.12 4.53
C TYR A 50 -3.63 -21.74 5.01
N VAL A 51 -2.75 -22.73 5.16
CA VAL A 51 -1.36 -22.49 5.58
C VAL A 51 -0.46 -22.60 4.36
N VAL A 52 0.27 -21.55 4.04
CA VAL A 52 1.23 -21.55 2.93
C VAL A 52 2.40 -22.48 3.26
N PRO A 53 2.73 -23.46 2.38
CA PRO A 53 3.82 -24.38 2.62
C PRO A 53 5.18 -23.68 2.67
N ALA A 54 6.14 -24.27 3.41
CA ALA A 54 7.52 -23.80 3.41
C ALA A 54 8.11 -23.81 1.98
N ASN A 55 9.01 -22.87 1.70
CA ASN A 55 9.65 -22.70 0.40
C ASN A 55 8.69 -22.47 -0.78
N THR A 56 7.52 -21.93 -0.51
CA THR A 56 6.49 -21.70 -1.51
C THR A 56 6.01 -20.26 -1.37
N ASN A 57 5.96 -19.51 -2.45
CA ASN A 57 5.21 -18.25 -2.51
C ASN A 57 3.78 -18.54 -2.95
N ALA A 58 2.85 -17.78 -2.42
CA ALA A 58 1.43 -17.87 -2.77
C ALA A 58 0.95 -16.53 -3.33
N THR A 59 0.00 -16.59 -4.25
CA THR A 59 -0.76 -15.45 -4.76
C THR A 59 -2.21 -15.86 -4.96
N ILE A 60 -3.10 -14.89 -5.08
CA ILE A 60 -4.50 -15.11 -5.45
C ILE A 60 -4.84 -14.29 -6.69
N LYS A 61 -5.59 -14.89 -7.63
CA LYS A 61 -6.05 -14.23 -8.84
C LYS A 61 -7.39 -14.83 -9.26
N GLU A 62 -8.37 -13.97 -9.53
CA GLU A 62 -9.74 -14.37 -9.94
C GLU A 62 -10.38 -15.36 -8.95
N GLY A 63 -10.12 -15.13 -7.64
CA GLY A 63 -10.60 -15.99 -6.55
C GLY A 63 -9.97 -17.37 -6.54
N VAL A 64 -8.78 -17.56 -7.09
CA VAL A 64 -8.05 -18.83 -7.13
C VAL A 64 -6.64 -18.64 -6.59
N PHE A 65 -6.19 -19.53 -5.72
CA PHE A 65 -4.83 -19.56 -5.21
C PHE A 65 -3.85 -20.13 -6.24
N TYR A 66 -2.69 -19.52 -6.34
CA TYR A 66 -1.55 -20.00 -7.10
C TYR A 66 -0.33 -20.11 -6.20
N THR A 67 0.44 -21.16 -6.38
CA THR A 67 1.69 -21.39 -5.64
C THR A 67 2.85 -21.53 -6.60
N THR A 68 3.97 -20.91 -6.26
CA THR A 68 5.23 -21.05 -6.98
C THR A 68 6.35 -21.42 -6.02
N PRO A 69 7.32 -22.25 -6.43
CA PRO A 69 8.49 -22.49 -5.60
C PRO A 69 9.22 -21.18 -5.29
N ALA A 70 9.52 -20.93 -4.02
CA ALA A 70 10.31 -19.76 -3.66
C ALA A 70 11.75 -19.93 -4.12
N LEU A 71 12.31 -18.93 -4.81
CA LEU A 71 13.68 -18.95 -5.29
C LEU A 71 14.67 -19.10 -4.13
N PRO A 72 15.73 -19.94 -4.26
CA PRO A 72 16.67 -20.22 -3.15
C PRO A 72 17.31 -18.98 -2.53
N HIS A 73 17.54 -17.95 -3.34
CA HIS A 73 18.29 -16.75 -2.95
C HIS A 73 17.39 -15.58 -2.49
N VAL A 74 16.06 -15.73 -2.58
CA VAL A 74 15.11 -14.68 -2.15
C VAL A 74 14.68 -14.98 -0.72
N VAL A 75 14.86 -14.03 0.16
CA VAL A 75 14.37 -14.05 1.56
C VAL A 75 13.70 -12.71 1.83
N PRO A 76 12.65 -12.66 2.63
CA PRO A 76 12.03 -13.74 3.41
C PRO A 76 11.15 -14.68 2.59
N LYS A 77 10.81 -15.87 3.14
CA LYS A 77 9.99 -16.90 2.49
C LYS A 77 8.95 -17.46 3.46
N PRO A 78 7.68 -17.58 3.04
CA PRO A 78 7.06 -17.01 1.84
C PRO A 78 7.08 -15.48 1.85
N SER A 79 6.97 -14.83 0.69
CA SER A 79 6.80 -13.37 0.61
C SER A 79 5.37 -12.99 1.06
N ILE A 80 5.26 -12.26 2.15
CA ILE A 80 3.99 -11.72 2.64
C ILE A 80 3.54 -10.57 1.74
N ASN A 81 4.48 -9.75 1.29
CA ASN A 81 4.20 -8.65 0.38
C ASN A 81 3.52 -9.12 -0.91
N ASP A 82 4.05 -10.16 -1.57
CA ASP A 82 3.50 -10.66 -2.85
C ASP A 82 2.07 -11.18 -2.66
N PHE A 83 1.81 -11.91 -1.58
CA PHE A 83 0.47 -12.39 -1.28
C PHE A 83 -0.50 -11.23 -1.01
N PHE A 84 -0.13 -10.26 -0.18
CA PHE A 84 -0.98 -9.13 0.14
C PHE A 84 -1.26 -8.24 -1.06
N VAL A 85 -0.27 -8.02 -1.95
CA VAL A 85 -0.47 -7.28 -3.21
C VAL A 85 -1.47 -8.00 -4.12
N SER A 86 -1.32 -9.32 -4.27
CA SER A 86 -2.27 -10.11 -5.06
C SER A 86 -3.68 -10.13 -4.45
N LEU A 87 -3.78 -10.24 -3.12
CA LEU A 87 -5.04 -10.19 -2.38
C LEU A 87 -5.72 -8.83 -2.54
N ALA A 88 -4.97 -7.74 -2.44
CA ALA A 88 -5.47 -6.39 -2.64
C ALA A 88 -6.04 -6.21 -4.06
N THR A 89 -5.38 -6.78 -5.06
CA THR A 89 -5.80 -6.71 -6.46
C THR A 89 -7.04 -7.56 -6.74
N ASP A 90 -7.17 -8.72 -6.08
CA ASP A 90 -8.25 -9.68 -6.31
C ASP A 90 -9.50 -9.37 -5.49
N ALA A 91 -9.35 -9.10 -4.19
CA ALA A 91 -10.45 -8.96 -3.25
C ALA A 91 -10.81 -7.49 -2.94
N HIS A 92 -9.98 -6.53 -3.39
CA HIS A 92 -10.21 -5.10 -3.18
C HIS A 92 -10.58 -4.75 -1.72
N GLU A 93 -11.71 -4.08 -1.50
CA GLU A 93 -12.21 -3.70 -0.17
C GLU A 93 -12.53 -4.86 0.76
N ALA A 94 -12.79 -6.06 0.25
CA ALA A 94 -13.01 -7.26 1.05
C ALA A 94 -11.70 -7.87 1.60
N SER A 95 -10.55 -7.28 1.28
CA SER A 95 -9.25 -7.75 1.77
C SER A 95 -8.96 -7.24 3.18
N VAL A 96 -8.46 -8.13 4.04
CA VAL A 96 -7.95 -7.76 5.37
C VAL A 96 -6.51 -8.27 5.51
N GLY A 97 -5.59 -7.36 5.74
CA GLY A 97 -4.17 -7.68 5.99
C GLY A 97 -3.83 -7.54 7.46
N ILE A 98 -3.23 -8.58 8.03
CA ILE A 98 -2.82 -8.60 9.44
C ILE A 98 -1.35 -8.97 9.51
N VAL A 99 -0.55 -8.12 10.14
CA VAL A 99 0.84 -8.41 10.48
C VAL A 99 0.97 -8.64 11.98
N LEU A 100 1.50 -9.82 12.31
CA LEU A 100 1.81 -10.23 13.68
C LEU A 100 3.30 -10.10 13.96
N SER A 101 3.71 -10.53 15.15
CA SER A 101 5.11 -10.57 15.58
C SER A 101 6.03 -11.16 14.51
N GLY A 102 7.09 -10.42 14.16
CA GLY A 102 8.09 -10.83 13.18
C GLY A 102 9.24 -9.83 13.05
N THR A 103 10.37 -10.28 12.54
CA THR A 103 11.55 -9.44 12.29
C THR A 103 11.54 -8.91 10.84
N GLY A 104 12.11 -7.72 10.65
CA GLY A 104 12.21 -7.08 9.33
C GLY A 104 10.98 -6.27 8.97
N SER A 105 10.64 -6.19 7.68
CA SER A 105 9.61 -5.28 7.14
C SER A 105 8.66 -5.94 6.14
N ASP A 106 8.74 -7.27 5.95
CA ASP A 106 7.86 -7.97 5.02
C ASP A 106 6.40 -7.86 5.47
N GLY A 107 5.51 -7.66 4.53
CA GLY A 107 4.10 -7.34 4.75
C GLY A 107 3.79 -5.84 4.70
N THR A 108 4.75 -4.94 4.97
CA THR A 108 4.51 -3.48 4.98
C THR A 108 4.06 -2.97 3.61
N ALA A 109 4.76 -3.33 2.53
CA ALA A 109 4.38 -2.95 1.17
C ALA A 109 3.05 -3.59 0.75
N GLY A 110 2.80 -4.82 1.19
CA GLY A 110 1.54 -5.51 0.97
C GLY A 110 0.36 -4.87 1.70
N LEU A 111 0.54 -4.47 2.96
CA LEU A 111 -0.48 -3.71 3.72
C LEU A 111 -0.81 -2.38 3.04
N ARG A 112 0.20 -1.69 2.49
CA ARG A 112 0.00 -0.48 1.68
C ARG A 112 -0.90 -0.76 0.48
N ALA A 113 -0.71 -1.87 -0.22
CA ALA A 113 -1.55 -2.26 -1.35
C ALA A 113 -3.00 -2.56 -0.90
N ILE A 114 -3.19 -3.27 0.21
CA ILE A 114 -4.51 -3.53 0.80
C ILE A 114 -5.22 -2.23 1.16
N LEU A 115 -4.52 -1.31 1.84
CA LEU A 115 -5.03 0.02 2.16
C LEU A 115 -5.48 0.78 0.91
N ALA A 116 -4.64 0.76 -0.14
CA ALA A 116 -4.93 1.40 -1.44
C ALA A 116 -6.17 0.81 -2.11
N ALA A 117 -6.34 -0.49 -2.06
CA ALA A 117 -7.50 -1.18 -2.61
C ALA A 117 -8.79 -0.93 -1.83
N GLY A 118 -8.70 -0.29 -0.65
CA GLY A 118 -9.83 0.01 0.24
C GLY A 118 -10.08 -1.07 1.29
N GLY A 119 -9.20 -2.05 1.38
CA GLY A 119 -9.21 -3.08 2.41
C GLY A 119 -8.79 -2.55 3.78
N VAL A 120 -8.80 -3.41 4.78
CA VAL A 120 -8.50 -3.08 6.17
C VAL A 120 -7.14 -3.64 6.58
N THR A 121 -6.38 -2.85 7.33
CA THR A 121 -5.03 -3.21 7.78
C THR A 121 -4.93 -3.23 9.30
N MET A 122 -4.31 -4.27 9.83
CA MET A 122 -4.11 -4.44 11.28
C MET A 122 -2.69 -4.88 11.58
N VAL A 123 -2.15 -4.41 12.71
CA VAL A 123 -0.89 -4.94 13.26
C VAL A 123 -1.04 -5.27 14.73
N GLN A 124 -0.26 -6.24 15.16
CA GLN A 124 -0.08 -6.52 16.57
C GLN A 124 0.63 -5.35 17.26
N THR A 125 0.18 -4.96 18.45
CA THR A 125 0.88 -3.93 19.24
C THR A 125 2.34 -4.34 19.45
N PRO A 126 3.31 -3.45 19.20
CA PRO A 126 4.74 -3.76 19.36
C PRO A 126 5.07 -4.31 20.74
N GLU A 127 4.45 -3.77 21.80
CA GLU A 127 4.66 -4.16 23.19
C GLU A 127 4.23 -5.60 23.48
N SER A 128 3.24 -6.12 22.73
CA SER A 128 2.77 -7.50 22.86
C SER A 128 3.49 -8.47 21.92
N ALA A 129 4.23 -7.94 20.94
CA ALA A 129 4.95 -8.73 19.95
C ALA A 129 6.29 -9.23 20.53
N LYS A 130 6.57 -10.54 20.38
CA LYS A 130 7.89 -11.08 20.72
C LYS A 130 9.01 -10.46 19.89
N TYR A 131 8.71 -10.15 18.64
CA TYR A 131 9.56 -9.43 17.69
C TYR A 131 8.70 -8.34 17.06
N ASP A 132 9.05 -7.11 17.27
CA ASP A 132 8.27 -5.93 16.89
C ASP A 132 8.63 -5.35 15.52
N GLY A 133 9.67 -5.87 14.86
CA GLY A 133 10.20 -5.30 13.61
C GLY A 133 9.17 -5.15 12.50
N MET A 134 8.39 -6.20 12.19
CA MET A 134 7.34 -6.13 11.17
C MET A 134 6.16 -5.22 11.57
N PRO A 135 5.59 -5.33 12.81
CA PRO A 135 4.59 -4.39 13.28
C PRO A 135 5.06 -2.93 13.23
N GLN A 136 6.26 -2.65 13.78
CA GLN A 136 6.79 -1.29 13.82
C GLN A 136 7.04 -0.72 12.43
N SER A 137 7.58 -1.51 11.51
CA SER A 137 7.76 -1.10 10.10
C SER A 137 6.46 -0.68 9.45
N ALA A 138 5.37 -1.39 9.70
CA ALA A 138 4.05 -1.06 9.14
C ALA A 138 3.45 0.20 9.79
N ILE A 139 3.65 0.40 11.10
CA ILE A 139 3.23 1.61 11.82
C ILE A 139 3.99 2.83 11.29
N ASP A 140 5.32 2.74 11.19
CA ASP A 140 6.18 3.82 10.70
C ASP A 140 5.86 4.21 9.25
N ALA A 141 5.41 3.25 8.45
CA ALA A 141 4.96 3.49 7.09
C ALA A 141 3.57 4.17 6.99
N GLY A 142 2.86 4.35 8.11
CA GLY A 142 1.53 5.01 8.16
C GLY A 142 0.43 4.26 7.41
N VAL A 143 0.55 2.92 7.28
CA VAL A 143 -0.36 2.11 6.46
C VAL A 143 -1.32 1.25 7.29
N ILE A 144 -1.57 1.63 8.55
CA ILE A 144 -2.32 0.82 9.53
C ILE A 144 -3.59 1.50 9.97
N ASP A 145 -4.69 0.74 9.93
CA ASP A 145 -5.98 1.16 10.50
C ASP A 145 -6.08 0.86 11.98
N TYR A 146 -5.57 -0.31 12.40
CA TYR A 146 -5.70 -0.75 13.78
C TYR A 146 -4.40 -1.34 14.32
N ILE A 147 -3.98 -0.84 15.48
CA ILE A 147 -2.90 -1.40 16.30
C ILE A 147 -3.60 -2.08 17.48
N LEU A 148 -3.57 -3.41 17.54
CA LEU A 148 -4.38 -4.21 18.47
C LEU A 148 -3.57 -5.36 19.07
N ASN A 149 -3.96 -5.80 20.26
CA ASN A 149 -3.53 -7.09 20.76
C ASN A 149 -4.21 -8.23 20.00
N VAL A 150 -3.61 -9.41 19.98
CA VAL A 150 -4.10 -10.56 19.19
C VAL A 150 -5.54 -10.94 19.56
N GLU A 151 -5.89 -10.85 20.83
CA GLU A 151 -7.24 -11.13 21.35
C GLU A 151 -8.28 -10.16 20.80
N GLU A 152 -7.92 -8.89 20.67
CA GLU A 152 -8.80 -7.84 20.14
C GLU A 152 -8.99 -7.97 18.63
N MET A 153 -7.97 -8.45 17.91
CA MET A 153 -8.03 -8.67 16.46
C MET A 153 -9.15 -9.64 16.06
N ALA A 154 -9.32 -10.73 16.79
CA ALA A 154 -10.37 -11.71 16.51
C ALA A 154 -11.77 -11.09 16.63
N SER A 155 -11.99 -10.27 17.65
CA SER A 155 -13.25 -9.54 17.85
C SER A 155 -13.49 -8.50 16.74
N ARG A 156 -12.43 -7.79 16.34
CA ARG A 156 -12.49 -6.80 15.25
C ARG A 156 -12.80 -7.46 13.91
N LEU A 157 -12.13 -8.57 13.58
CA LEU A 157 -12.39 -9.35 12.36
C LEU A 157 -13.85 -9.82 12.29
N ALA A 158 -14.41 -10.30 13.40
CA ALA A 158 -15.80 -10.73 13.44
C ALA A 158 -16.77 -9.57 13.15
N LYS A 159 -16.49 -8.37 13.66
CA LYS A 159 -17.28 -7.18 13.36
C LYS A 159 -17.17 -6.77 11.88
N LEU A 160 -15.95 -6.74 11.34
CA LEU A 160 -15.72 -6.41 9.93
C LEU A 160 -16.46 -7.37 8.99
N ALA A 161 -16.32 -8.67 9.20
CA ALA A 161 -16.95 -9.67 8.37
C ALA A 161 -18.49 -9.56 8.37
N ARG A 162 -19.10 -9.20 9.49
CA ARG A 162 -20.56 -8.99 9.58
C ARG A 162 -21.00 -7.72 8.87
N LEU A 163 -20.20 -6.63 8.95
CA LEU A 163 -20.49 -5.37 8.26
C LEU A 163 -20.36 -5.52 6.74
N GLU A 164 -19.36 -6.24 6.27
CA GLU A 164 -19.20 -6.56 4.85
C GLU A 164 -20.37 -7.36 4.31
N CYS A 165 -20.84 -8.38 5.02
CA CYS A 165 -22.02 -9.15 4.61
C CYS A 165 -23.28 -8.31 4.50
N ALA A 166 -23.51 -7.41 5.45
CA ALA A 166 -24.64 -6.48 5.40
C ALA A 166 -24.56 -5.49 4.23
N SER A 167 -23.34 -5.21 3.76
CA SER A 167 -23.08 -4.28 2.64
C SER A 167 -23.18 -4.94 1.26
N LEU A 168 -23.00 -6.25 1.15
CA LEU A 168 -23.12 -7.02 -0.10
C LEU A 168 -24.58 -7.13 -0.60
N GLU A 169 -25.57 -6.77 0.22
CA GLU A 169 -26.99 -6.74 -0.16
C GLU A 169 -27.38 -5.52 -1.02
N GLY A 170 -26.45 -4.87 -1.68
CA GLY A 170 -26.76 -4.13 -2.92
C GLY A 170 -26.96 -2.62 -2.80
N ASN A 171 -26.57 -1.94 -1.73
CA ASN A 171 -26.68 -0.47 -1.70
C ASN A 171 -25.31 0.20 -1.93
N GLN A 172 -25.15 0.83 -3.10
CA GLN A 172 -24.18 1.89 -3.25
C GLN A 172 -24.48 2.96 -2.18
N ILE A 173 -23.51 3.21 -1.30
CA ILE A 173 -23.66 4.27 -0.32
C ILE A 173 -23.77 5.59 -1.10
N GLU A 174 -24.91 6.25 -0.99
CA GLU A 174 -25.07 7.60 -1.50
C GLU A 174 -24.22 8.54 -0.64
N VAL A 175 -23.28 9.21 -1.28
CA VAL A 175 -22.39 10.15 -0.59
C VAL A 175 -23.15 11.43 -0.27
N PRO A 176 -23.35 11.78 1.00
CA PRO A 176 -24.06 13.01 1.36
C PRO A 176 -23.33 14.24 0.82
N ARG A 177 -24.06 15.10 0.11
CA ARG A 177 -23.50 16.36 -0.40
C ARG A 177 -22.88 17.19 0.73
N ARG A 178 -23.52 17.20 1.90
CA ARG A 178 -23.05 17.93 3.08
C ARG A 178 -21.67 17.47 3.55
N LEU A 179 -21.34 16.18 3.42
CA LEU A 179 -20.03 15.66 3.78
C LEU A 179 -18.92 16.21 2.86
N LEU A 180 -19.21 16.30 1.55
CA LEU A 180 -18.27 16.89 0.58
C LEU A 180 -18.10 18.40 0.80
N GLU A 181 -19.19 19.10 1.15
CA GLU A 181 -19.15 20.52 1.53
C GLU A 181 -18.26 20.73 2.77
N LEU A 182 -18.38 19.90 3.80
CA LEU A 182 -17.53 19.96 5.00
C LEU A 182 -16.04 19.78 4.68
N LEU A 183 -15.71 18.82 3.82
CA LEU A 183 -14.33 18.61 3.36
C LEU A 183 -13.81 19.83 2.61
N LYS A 184 -14.63 20.44 1.76
CA LYS A 184 -14.27 21.67 1.04
C LYS A 184 -14.12 22.87 1.98
N GLU A 185 -15.06 23.08 2.90
CA GLU A 185 -15.06 24.21 3.82
C GLU A 185 -13.90 24.15 4.84
N ARG A 186 -13.70 22.99 5.45
CA ARG A 186 -12.76 22.84 6.57
C ARG A 186 -11.35 22.40 6.15
N ARG A 187 -11.25 21.68 5.02
CA ARG A 187 -9.98 21.12 4.54
C ARG A 187 -9.50 21.68 3.21
N GLN A 188 -10.31 22.54 2.57
CA GLN A 188 -10.05 23.06 1.23
C GLN A 188 -9.84 21.96 0.17
N LEU A 189 -10.47 20.79 0.39
CA LEU A 189 -10.42 19.64 -0.50
C LEU A 189 -11.75 19.52 -1.25
N ASP A 190 -11.75 19.85 -2.53
CA ASP A 190 -12.92 19.72 -3.39
C ASP A 190 -12.94 18.37 -4.10
N PHE A 191 -13.80 17.49 -3.68
CA PHE A 191 -14.00 16.17 -4.25
C PHE A 191 -15.21 16.08 -5.19
N SER A 192 -15.80 17.19 -5.58
CA SER A 192 -17.00 17.22 -6.43
C SER A 192 -16.79 16.58 -7.82
N GLY A 193 -15.53 16.59 -8.31
CA GLY A 193 -15.12 15.95 -9.55
C GLY A 193 -14.74 14.47 -9.43
N TYR A 194 -14.78 13.89 -8.23
CA TYR A 194 -14.39 12.51 -8.00
C TYR A 194 -15.52 11.54 -8.37
N LYS A 195 -15.15 10.35 -8.87
CA LYS A 195 -16.10 9.28 -9.17
C LYS A 195 -16.83 8.84 -7.89
N GLN A 196 -18.16 8.79 -7.93
CA GLN A 196 -18.99 8.39 -6.79
C GLN A 196 -18.55 7.04 -6.17
N GLY A 197 -18.23 6.05 -7.00
CA GLY A 197 -17.76 4.76 -6.51
C GLY A 197 -16.44 4.84 -5.71
N THR A 198 -15.55 5.77 -6.04
CA THR A 198 -14.32 6.00 -5.27
C THR A 198 -14.65 6.60 -3.91
N LEU A 199 -15.48 7.62 -3.87
CA LEU A 199 -15.90 8.27 -2.62
C LEU A 199 -16.67 7.29 -1.72
N SER A 200 -17.67 6.58 -2.27
CA SER A 200 -18.48 5.61 -1.53
C SER A 200 -17.60 4.55 -0.86
N ARG A 201 -16.59 4.02 -1.57
CA ARG A 201 -15.64 3.03 -1.03
C ARG A 201 -14.85 3.58 0.15
N ARG A 202 -14.35 4.82 0.06
CA ARG A 202 -13.56 5.46 1.13
C ARG A 202 -14.39 5.81 2.35
N ILE A 203 -15.59 6.31 2.12
CA ILE A 203 -16.54 6.60 3.20
C ILE A 203 -16.97 5.30 3.90
N ARG A 204 -17.25 4.22 3.13
CA ARG A 204 -17.54 2.90 3.71
C ARG A 204 -16.42 2.42 4.62
N ARG A 205 -15.16 2.56 4.18
CA ARG A 205 -14.01 2.24 4.99
C ARG A 205 -13.99 3.03 6.31
N ARG A 206 -14.33 4.33 6.28
CA ARG A 206 -14.42 5.14 7.50
C ARG A 206 -15.57 4.74 8.42
N LEU A 207 -16.74 4.43 7.86
CA LEU A 207 -17.86 3.85 8.63
C LEU A 207 -17.40 2.62 9.42
N ILE A 208 -16.68 1.71 8.76
CA ILE A 208 -16.12 0.51 9.37
C ILE A 208 -15.10 0.88 10.44
N ALA A 209 -14.17 1.79 10.15
CA ALA A 209 -13.11 2.21 11.04
C ALA A 209 -13.65 2.90 12.32
N THR A 210 -14.68 3.72 12.19
CA THR A 210 -15.33 4.40 13.31
C THR A 210 -16.40 3.56 14.02
N ASN A 211 -16.67 2.35 13.52
CA ASN A 211 -17.71 1.45 14.04
C ASN A 211 -19.13 2.06 13.97
N VAL A 212 -19.36 2.90 12.97
CA VAL A 212 -20.66 3.52 12.67
C VAL A 212 -21.29 2.77 11.49
N THR A 213 -22.56 2.42 11.61
CA THR A 213 -23.30 1.64 10.60
C THR A 213 -24.25 2.47 9.75
N ASP A 214 -24.56 3.69 10.21
CA ASP A 214 -25.50 4.60 9.54
C ASP A 214 -24.78 5.87 9.05
N MET A 215 -25.08 6.28 7.81
CA MET A 215 -24.47 7.43 7.17
C MET A 215 -24.81 8.76 7.88
N ASN A 216 -26.01 8.89 8.45
CA ASN A 216 -26.38 10.11 9.18
C ASN A 216 -25.60 10.24 10.48
N GLN A 217 -25.39 9.12 11.19
CA GLN A 217 -24.52 9.09 12.38
C GLN A 217 -23.08 9.43 12.00
N TYR A 218 -22.59 8.94 10.86
CA TYR A 218 -21.25 9.27 10.39
C TYR A 218 -21.12 10.75 10.03
N LEU A 219 -22.11 11.33 9.38
CA LEU A 219 -22.12 12.75 9.07
C LEU A 219 -22.07 13.58 10.36
N ALA A 220 -22.87 13.23 11.37
CA ALA A 220 -22.85 13.90 12.67
C ALA A 220 -21.48 13.79 13.37
N LEU A 221 -20.83 12.61 13.27
CA LEU A 221 -19.49 12.40 13.78
C LEU A 221 -18.47 13.28 13.05
N ALA A 222 -18.49 13.31 11.72
CA ALA A 222 -17.59 14.15 10.91
C ALA A 222 -17.80 15.65 11.13
N GLU A 223 -19.03 16.07 11.48
CA GLU A 223 -19.34 17.44 11.86
C GLU A 223 -18.79 17.83 13.23
N SER A 224 -18.86 16.91 14.20
CA SER A 224 -18.45 17.15 15.58
C SER A 224 -16.94 16.93 15.81
N GLU A 225 -16.32 16.01 15.07
CA GLU A 225 -14.93 15.64 15.26
C GLU A 225 -14.04 16.04 14.08
N PRO A 226 -13.27 17.14 14.18
CA PRO A 226 -12.38 17.58 13.11
C PRO A 226 -11.32 16.53 12.72
N ALA A 227 -10.87 15.72 13.68
CA ALA A 227 -9.89 14.65 13.44
C ALA A 227 -10.45 13.56 12.50
N GLU A 228 -11.75 13.23 12.62
CA GLU A 228 -12.38 12.27 11.72
C GLU A 228 -12.49 12.81 10.29
N LEU A 229 -12.88 14.07 10.14
CA LEU A 229 -12.93 14.71 8.85
C LEU A 229 -11.55 14.80 8.18
N GLU A 230 -10.50 15.01 8.98
CA GLU A 230 -9.11 14.97 8.53
C GLU A 230 -8.73 13.57 8.03
N GLN A 231 -9.06 12.55 8.79
CA GLN A 231 -8.77 11.17 8.41
C GLN A 231 -9.54 10.75 7.16
N LEU A 232 -10.81 11.16 7.02
CA LEU A 232 -11.57 10.94 5.80
C LEU A 232 -10.91 11.60 4.59
N GLY A 233 -10.45 12.84 4.72
CA GLY A 233 -9.71 13.54 3.66
C GLY A 233 -8.47 12.77 3.22
N ARG A 234 -7.66 12.30 4.17
CA ARG A 234 -6.49 11.45 3.91
C ARG A 234 -6.87 10.14 3.23
N ASP A 235 -7.94 9.48 3.70
CA ASP A 235 -8.41 8.22 3.11
C ASP A 235 -8.89 8.38 1.67
N ILE A 236 -9.49 9.52 1.31
CA ILE A 236 -9.91 9.81 -0.07
C ILE A 236 -8.70 10.10 -0.96
N LEU A 237 -7.72 10.84 -0.48
CA LEU A 237 -6.55 11.26 -1.26
C LEU A 237 -5.58 10.12 -1.59
N ILE A 238 -5.57 9.06 -0.88
CA ILE A 238 -4.68 7.88 -0.96
C ILE A 238 -3.41 8.08 -1.77
N SER A 239 -2.35 8.38 -1.05
CA SER A 239 -1.02 8.57 -1.60
C SER A 239 -0.22 7.25 -1.64
N VAL A 240 -0.79 6.19 -2.25
CA VAL A 240 -0.11 4.90 -2.36
C VAL A 240 0.66 4.82 -3.66
N THR A 241 1.98 4.83 -3.54
CA THR A 241 2.92 4.69 -4.65
C THR A 241 4.10 3.80 -4.24
N ALA A 242 4.92 3.37 -5.18
CA ALA A 242 6.14 2.62 -4.95
C ALA A 242 7.15 2.91 -6.06
N PHE A 243 8.43 2.73 -5.75
CA PHE A 243 9.47 2.80 -6.77
C PHE A 243 9.23 1.74 -7.86
N PHE A 244 9.26 2.16 -9.12
CA PHE A 244 9.08 1.29 -10.30
C PHE A 244 7.81 0.42 -10.22
N ARG A 245 6.71 0.96 -9.71
CA ARG A 245 5.47 0.24 -9.39
C ARG A 245 4.94 -0.62 -10.54
N ASP A 246 4.94 -0.09 -11.76
CA ASP A 246 4.51 -0.80 -12.97
C ASP A 246 5.73 -1.16 -13.80
N THR A 247 6.35 -2.29 -13.53
CA THR A 247 7.62 -2.70 -14.14
C THR A 247 7.59 -2.60 -15.67
N SER A 248 6.52 -3.09 -16.31
CA SER A 248 6.38 -3.03 -17.76
C SER A 248 6.28 -1.60 -18.33
N ALA A 249 5.60 -0.71 -17.60
CA ALA A 249 5.51 0.71 -17.98
C ALA A 249 6.86 1.39 -17.81
N PHE A 250 7.58 1.11 -16.71
CA PHE A 250 8.91 1.68 -16.48
C PHE A 250 9.98 1.13 -17.44
N GLU A 251 9.89 -0.14 -17.88
CA GLU A 251 10.74 -0.68 -18.96
C GLU A 251 10.51 0.03 -20.31
N ALA A 252 9.27 0.37 -20.62
CA ALA A 252 8.95 1.16 -21.82
C ALA A 252 9.43 2.60 -21.66
N LEU A 253 9.26 3.20 -20.48
CA LEU A 253 9.71 4.55 -20.17
C LEU A 253 11.23 4.68 -20.19
N GLU A 254 11.98 3.67 -19.74
CA GLU A 254 13.44 3.65 -19.81
C GLU A 254 13.94 3.82 -21.26
N LYS A 255 13.33 3.11 -22.19
CA LYS A 255 13.67 3.21 -23.63
C LYS A 255 13.37 4.60 -24.17
N ALA A 256 12.20 5.16 -23.80
CA ALA A 256 11.81 6.51 -24.24
C ALA A 256 12.73 7.59 -23.65
N VAL A 257 13.06 7.50 -22.34
CA VAL A 257 13.99 8.42 -21.66
C VAL A 257 15.37 8.38 -22.31
N ARG A 258 15.90 7.20 -22.58
CA ARG A 258 17.19 7.05 -23.26
C ARG A 258 17.19 7.75 -24.60
N HIS A 259 16.17 7.52 -25.42
CA HIS A 259 16.02 8.15 -26.72
C HIS A 259 15.90 9.69 -26.61
N MET A 260 15.09 10.18 -25.67
CA MET A 260 15.00 11.63 -25.41
C MET A 260 16.34 12.24 -25.04
N VAL A 261 17.11 11.61 -24.14
CA VAL A 261 18.43 12.10 -23.71
C VAL A 261 19.45 12.07 -24.85
N GLU A 262 19.35 11.11 -25.78
CA GLU A 262 20.22 11.05 -26.98
C GLU A 262 19.94 12.17 -28.00
N GLN A 263 18.67 12.58 -28.15
CA GLN A 263 18.25 13.50 -29.21
C GLN A 263 18.25 14.98 -28.80
N VAL A 264 18.35 15.28 -27.53
CA VAL A 264 18.25 16.69 -27.05
C VAL A 264 19.57 17.42 -27.20
N ASP A 265 19.61 18.36 -28.16
CA ASP A 265 20.69 19.33 -28.35
C ASP A 265 20.49 20.54 -27.41
N ASN A 266 21.19 20.60 -26.27
CA ASN A 266 21.27 21.75 -25.35
C ASN A 266 19.94 22.36 -24.84
N THR A 267 18.78 21.84 -25.24
CA THR A 267 17.48 22.31 -24.75
C THR A 267 17.17 21.60 -23.43
N PRO A 268 16.76 22.33 -22.35
CA PRO A 268 16.39 21.69 -21.11
C PRO A 268 15.19 20.74 -21.29
N LEU A 269 15.33 19.52 -20.82
CA LEU A 269 14.24 18.53 -20.81
C LEU A 269 13.33 18.85 -19.62
N ARG A 270 12.06 19.13 -19.88
CA ARG A 270 11.05 19.38 -18.85
C ARG A 270 10.06 18.21 -18.80
N ILE A 271 9.85 17.68 -17.60
CA ILE A 271 8.96 16.56 -17.36
C ILE A 271 7.97 16.94 -16.27
N TRP A 272 6.71 16.61 -16.46
CA TRP A 272 5.69 16.78 -15.45
C TRP A 272 5.18 15.43 -14.96
N VAL A 273 5.24 15.22 -13.64
CA VAL A 273 4.71 14.05 -12.94
C VAL A 273 3.50 14.52 -12.13
N ALA A 274 2.32 14.15 -12.59
CA ALA A 274 1.05 14.56 -12.00
C ALA A 274 0.55 13.47 -11.03
N GLY A 275 0.17 13.87 -9.79
CA GLY A 275 -0.24 12.91 -8.76
C GLY A 275 0.96 12.12 -8.20
N CYS A 276 2.05 12.83 -7.87
CA CYS A 276 3.32 12.21 -7.49
C CYS A 276 3.33 11.57 -6.09
N ALA A 277 2.28 11.77 -5.30
CA ALA A 277 2.14 11.26 -3.94
C ALA A 277 3.39 11.49 -3.08
N THR A 278 3.93 10.47 -2.44
CA THR A 278 5.14 10.52 -1.61
C THR A 278 6.45 10.54 -2.41
N GLY A 279 6.38 10.68 -3.74
CA GLY A 279 7.51 11.02 -4.61
C GLY A 279 8.22 9.84 -5.28
N GLU A 280 7.88 8.58 -4.97
CA GLU A 280 8.56 7.39 -5.50
C GLU A 280 8.53 7.35 -7.03
N GLU A 281 7.42 7.75 -7.67
CA GLU A 281 7.32 7.80 -9.13
C GLU A 281 8.25 8.87 -9.71
N ALA A 282 8.23 10.08 -9.14
CA ALA A 282 9.09 11.18 -9.58
C ALA A 282 10.58 10.82 -9.44
N TYR A 283 10.96 10.18 -8.33
CA TYR A 283 12.33 9.71 -8.14
C TYR A 283 12.68 8.50 -9.04
N SER A 284 11.74 7.61 -9.34
CA SER A 284 11.97 6.54 -10.31
C SER A 284 12.28 7.07 -11.71
N ILE A 285 11.56 8.11 -12.14
CA ILE A 285 11.82 8.81 -13.40
C ILE A 285 13.19 9.51 -13.35
N ALA A 286 13.51 10.19 -12.25
CA ALA A 286 14.81 10.83 -12.07
C ALA A 286 15.97 9.82 -12.11
N LEU A 287 15.79 8.63 -11.53
CA LEU A 287 16.77 7.53 -11.59
C LEU A 287 17.01 7.07 -13.02
N LEU A 288 15.96 6.85 -13.82
CA LEU A 288 16.10 6.47 -15.24
C LEU A 288 16.87 7.54 -16.04
N ILE A 289 16.56 8.81 -15.79
CA ILE A 289 17.22 9.93 -16.46
C ILE A 289 18.69 10.01 -16.06
N ALA A 290 18.99 9.91 -14.75
CA ALA A 290 20.36 9.96 -14.24
C ALA A 290 21.22 8.81 -14.81
N GLU A 291 20.67 7.61 -14.91
CA GLU A 291 21.36 6.47 -15.54
C GLU A 291 21.54 6.66 -17.04
N ALA A 292 20.53 7.15 -17.77
CA ALA A 292 20.66 7.47 -19.18
C ALA A 292 21.75 8.53 -19.43
N LYS A 293 21.74 9.61 -18.66
CA LYS A 293 22.79 10.66 -18.73
C LYS A 293 24.18 10.09 -18.46
N ARG A 294 24.32 9.23 -17.46
CA ARG A 294 25.58 8.57 -17.12
C ARG A 294 26.09 7.68 -18.24
N ILE A 295 25.22 6.83 -18.81
CA ILE A 295 25.57 5.89 -19.89
C ILE A 295 25.97 6.64 -21.17
N LEU A 296 25.22 7.71 -21.50
CA LEU A 296 25.41 8.50 -22.72
C LEU A 296 26.41 9.64 -22.55
N SER A 297 26.97 9.84 -21.34
CA SER A 297 27.82 10.98 -21.01
C SER A 297 27.17 12.34 -21.33
N SER A 298 25.83 12.40 -21.25
CA SER A 298 25.03 13.57 -21.61
C SER A 298 25.05 14.63 -20.49
N GLN A 299 25.17 15.91 -20.89
CA GLN A 299 25.12 17.07 -19.98
C GLN A 299 23.75 17.77 -20.03
N VAL A 300 22.74 17.18 -20.64
CA VAL A 300 21.41 17.78 -20.76
C VAL A 300 20.89 18.22 -19.38
N VAL A 301 20.36 19.44 -19.32
CA VAL A 301 19.68 19.93 -18.13
C VAL A 301 18.28 19.33 -18.06
N VAL A 302 17.92 18.77 -16.92
CA VAL A 302 16.60 18.15 -16.73
C VAL A 302 15.91 18.79 -15.55
N GLN A 303 14.65 19.11 -15.71
CA GLN A 303 13.77 19.62 -14.65
C GLN A 303 12.48 18.81 -14.62
N ILE A 304 12.22 18.19 -13.48
CA ILE A 304 11.01 17.40 -13.22
C ILE A 304 10.12 18.23 -12.30
N PHE A 305 8.90 18.50 -12.74
CA PHE A 305 7.87 19.11 -11.92
C PHE A 305 6.96 17.99 -11.41
N ALA A 306 7.01 17.72 -10.12
CA ALA A 306 6.22 16.68 -9.49
C ALA A 306 5.14 17.35 -8.63
N THR A 307 3.89 17.07 -8.94
CA THR A 307 2.77 17.77 -8.30
C THR A 307 1.77 16.79 -7.69
N ASP A 308 1.21 17.17 -6.55
CA ASP A 308 0.12 16.47 -5.89
C ASP A 308 -0.78 17.46 -5.15
N ILE A 309 -1.99 17.05 -4.83
CA ILE A 309 -2.92 17.83 -3.99
C ILE A 309 -2.63 17.60 -2.50
N ASP A 310 -2.04 16.46 -2.16
CA ASP A 310 -1.73 16.03 -0.79
C ASP A 310 -0.42 16.66 -0.31
N GLU A 311 -0.52 17.68 0.53
CA GLU A 311 0.66 18.38 1.07
C GLU A 311 1.47 17.50 2.03
N ASP A 312 0.82 16.62 2.81
CA ASP A 312 1.50 15.70 3.73
C ASP A 312 2.38 14.71 2.92
N ALA A 313 1.86 14.20 1.79
CA ALA A 313 2.62 13.36 0.87
C ALA A 313 3.78 14.12 0.22
N LEU A 314 3.56 15.38 -0.19
CA LEU A 314 4.61 16.22 -0.76
C LEU A 314 5.74 16.53 0.23
N GLU A 315 5.43 16.65 1.53
CA GLU A 315 6.48 16.80 2.55
C GLU A 315 7.40 15.57 2.62
N ILE A 316 6.84 14.36 2.55
CA ILE A 316 7.62 13.11 2.49
C ILE A 316 8.48 13.12 1.22
N ALA A 317 7.90 13.46 0.09
CA ALA A 317 8.59 13.55 -1.19
C ALA A 317 9.78 14.55 -1.15
N ARG A 318 9.57 15.74 -0.59
CA ARG A 318 10.63 16.78 -0.44
C ARG A 318 11.76 16.32 0.50
N ARG A 319 11.43 15.60 1.58
CA ARG A 319 12.44 15.02 2.48
C ARG A 319 13.25 13.94 1.77
N GLY A 320 12.64 13.20 0.86
CA GLY A 320 13.29 12.14 0.09
C GLY A 320 13.88 11.03 0.97
N ARG A 321 13.24 10.72 2.10
CA ARG A 321 13.66 9.66 3.03
C ARG A 321 12.68 8.52 3.01
N TYR A 322 13.19 7.33 2.76
CA TYR A 322 12.39 6.11 2.59
C TYR A 322 12.93 4.98 3.46
N LEU A 323 12.04 4.13 3.94
CA LEU A 323 12.41 2.87 4.61
C LEU A 323 13.04 1.89 3.60
N GLY A 324 13.92 1.02 4.07
CA GLY A 324 14.55 0.01 3.23
C GLY A 324 13.57 -0.85 2.43
N ALA A 325 12.42 -1.19 3.03
CA ALA A 325 11.35 -1.93 2.37
C ALA A 325 10.79 -1.23 1.12
N ALA A 326 10.72 0.10 1.10
CA ALA A 326 10.25 0.85 -0.07
C ALA A 326 11.23 0.77 -1.27
N LEU A 327 12.47 0.41 -1.02
CA LEU A 327 13.56 0.40 -1.99
C LEU A 327 13.94 -1.00 -2.47
N GLU A 328 13.22 -2.04 -2.06
CA GLU A 328 13.50 -3.44 -2.43
C GLU A 328 13.44 -3.69 -3.94
N ALA A 329 12.63 -2.92 -4.67
CA ALA A 329 12.54 -2.99 -6.13
C ALA A 329 13.75 -2.36 -6.85
N LEU A 330 14.59 -1.59 -6.15
CA LEU A 330 15.74 -0.93 -6.77
C LEU A 330 16.93 -1.89 -6.95
N PRO A 331 17.58 -1.89 -8.13
CA PRO A 331 18.85 -2.57 -8.30
C PRO A 331 19.91 -2.02 -7.33
N LYS A 332 20.67 -2.91 -6.67
CA LYS A 332 21.73 -2.53 -5.71
C LYS A 332 22.68 -1.44 -6.21
N PRO A 333 23.17 -1.47 -7.48
CA PRO A 333 24.05 -0.41 -7.99
C PRO A 333 23.39 0.96 -8.05
N MET A 334 22.07 1.04 -8.27
CA MET A 334 21.32 2.30 -8.22
C MET A 334 21.17 2.78 -6.77
N LEU A 335 20.83 1.86 -5.87
CA LEU A 335 20.70 2.19 -4.45
C LEU A 335 21.98 2.77 -3.89
N GLU A 336 23.13 2.13 -4.13
CA GLU A 336 24.44 2.59 -3.67
C GLU A 336 24.87 3.93 -4.28
N ARG A 337 24.45 4.22 -5.50
CA ARG A 337 24.85 5.45 -6.22
C ARG A 337 23.99 6.66 -5.88
N TYR A 338 22.69 6.45 -5.67
CA TYR A 338 21.71 7.53 -5.59
C TYR A 338 21.07 7.71 -4.23
N PHE A 339 21.37 6.83 -3.28
CA PHE A 339 20.84 6.93 -1.92
C PHE A 339 21.96 6.89 -0.89
N VAL A 340 21.76 7.63 0.19
CA VAL A 340 22.63 7.62 1.37
C VAL A 340 21.90 6.86 2.47
N LYS A 341 22.53 5.80 2.99
CA LYS A 341 21.95 5.01 4.09
C LYS A 341 22.16 5.76 5.41
N ASN A 342 21.06 5.99 6.13
CA ASN A 342 21.04 6.57 7.47
C ASN A 342 20.28 5.60 8.40
N ASP A 343 20.99 4.84 9.23
CA ASP A 343 20.44 3.82 10.13
C ASP A 343 19.47 2.86 9.41
N HIS A 344 18.16 3.02 9.64
CA HIS A 344 17.09 2.20 9.03
C HIS A 344 16.44 2.85 7.81
N THR A 345 16.85 4.05 7.42
CA THR A 345 16.31 4.81 6.31
C THR A 345 17.37 5.08 5.23
N PHE A 346 16.88 5.41 4.06
CA PHE A 346 17.71 5.83 2.91
C PHE A 346 17.24 7.20 2.45
N GLU A 347 18.18 8.11 2.26
CA GLU A 347 17.91 9.45 1.78
C GLU A 347 18.37 9.58 0.33
N VAL A 348 17.50 10.11 -0.52
CA VAL A 348 17.82 10.41 -1.92
C VAL A 348 18.95 11.45 -1.98
N ASN A 349 19.98 11.21 -2.77
CA ASN A 349 21.12 12.11 -2.88
C ASN A 349 20.76 13.42 -3.62
N LYS A 350 21.67 14.39 -3.52
CA LYS A 350 21.49 15.70 -4.12
C LYS A 350 21.33 15.66 -5.64
N ILE A 351 21.97 14.70 -6.32
CA ILE A 351 21.92 14.59 -7.80
C ILE A 351 20.48 14.43 -8.28
N LEU A 352 19.69 13.58 -7.64
CA LEU A 352 18.28 13.38 -7.99
C LEU A 352 17.41 14.52 -7.48
N ARG A 353 17.65 14.99 -6.25
CA ARG A 353 16.83 16.03 -5.64
C ARG A 353 16.89 17.35 -6.40
N ASP A 354 18.05 17.71 -6.94
CA ASP A 354 18.22 18.95 -7.72
C ASP A 354 17.48 18.92 -9.08
N MET A 355 17.07 17.74 -9.55
CA MET A 355 16.27 17.61 -10.77
C MET A 355 14.78 17.82 -10.54
N ILE A 356 14.28 17.76 -9.29
CA ILE A 356 12.84 17.67 -9.01
C ILE A 356 12.37 18.88 -8.21
N VAL A 357 11.27 19.47 -8.65
CA VAL A 357 10.51 20.49 -7.92
C VAL A 357 9.17 19.89 -7.51
N PHE A 358 8.92 19.78 -6.21
CA PHE A 358 7.65 19.31 -5.65
C PHE A 358 6.74 20.49 -5.33
N ALA A 359 5.54 20.53 -5.91
CA ALA A 359 4.58 21.61 -5.73
C ALA A 359 3.16 21.08 -5.53
N LYS A 360 2.39 21.75 -4.65
CA LYS A 360 0.97 21.48 -4.50
C LYS A 360 0.23 21.94 -5.75
N HIS A 361 -0.58 21.07 -6.32
CA HIS A 361 -1.40 21.39 -7.48
C HIS A 361 -2.62 20.48 -7.54
N ASN A 362 -3.78 21.11 -7.81
CA ASN A 362 -5.02 20.41 -8.09
C ASN A 362 -5.22 20.30 -9.60
N LEU A 363 -5.23 19.08 -10.13
CA LEU A 363 -5.36 18.81 -11.57
C LEU A 363 -6.70 19.28 -12.17
N VAL A 364 -7.72 19.50 -11.31
CA VAL A 364 -9.04 19.96 -11.74
C VAL A 364 -9.10 21.46 -11.96
N ASP A 365 -8.25 22.24 -11.29
CA ASP A 365 -8.34 23.70 -11.29
C ASP A 365 -7.67 24.35 -12.50
N ALA A 366 -6.42 24.01 -12.79
CA ALA A 366 -5.69 24.57 -13.91
C ALA A 366 -4.42 23.75 -14.24
N PRO A 367 -3.89 23.81 -15.47
CA PRO A 367 -2.58 23.26 -15.75
C PRO A 367 -1.51 23.98 -14.92
N PRO A 368 -0.50 23.27 -14.36
CA PRO A 368 0.46 23.86 -13.42
C PRO A 368 1.46 24.82 -14.06
N PHE A 369 1.51 24.87 -15.38
CA PHE A 369 2.50 25.64 -16.14
C PHE A 369 1.83 26.40 -17.28
N LEU A 370 1.84 27.69 -17.18
CA LEU A 370 1.59 28.63 -18.28
C LEU A 370 2.94 29.09 -18.84
#